data_b0187312ba57f58d07b56796e5a208ac
#
_entry.id   b0187312ba57f58d07b56796e5a208ac
#
_cell.length_a   1.000
_cell.length_b   1.000
_cell.length_c   1.000
_cell.angle_alpha   90.00
_cell.angle_beta   90.00
_cell.angle_gamma   90.00
#
_symmetry.space_group_name_H-M   'P 1'
#
loop_
_entity.id
_entity.type
_entity.pdbx_description
1 polymer ?
#
loop_
_entity_poly.entity_id
_entity_poly.type
_entity_poly.pdbx_seq_one_letter_code
_entity_poly.pdbx_strand_id
1 'polypeptide(L)'
;IEERDEKIALQEEYTLEILAQQNELNEKEGQLKDQNEQLKTQDEKLKDQETLLSELAAKLKDQEATLSTQKADLDEKTALLKEQQAQIDQIIGVKADVIKALRQEFAKNNINVDIDTQTGALTLEASVLFDYDEAELTEEGKQALEQVLPIYCKVLLQENYRNYLAEIIIDGYTDTDGDYSYNLYLSQQRSLAVAQYLLDIQGNFLNADQSQQLQDYLT
;
A
#
# COMPACT_ATOMS: atom_id res chain seq x y z
N ILE A 1 -104.92 26.89 47.83
CA ILE A 1 -103.82 27.83 47.46
C ILE A 1 -102.48 27.20 47.86
N GLU A 2 -102.33 26.66 49.04
CA GLU A 2 -101.10 26.09 49.59
C GLU A 2 -100.54 24.94 48.72
N GLU A 3 -101.36 24.00 48.32
CA GLU A 3 -100.98 22.84 47.50
C GLU A 3 -100.46 23.21 46.05
N ARG A 4 -100.92 24.36 45.57
CA ARG A 4 -100.47 24.88 44.24
C ARG A 4 -99.13 25.60 44.40
N ASP A 5 -98.90 26.28 45.48
CA ASP A 5 -97.64 27.00 45.75
C ASP A 5 -96.51 26.02 46.02
N GLU A 6 -96.77 24.88 46.74
CA GLU A 6 -95.84 23.79 46.93
C GLU A 6 -95.46 23.13 45.60
N LYS A 7 -96.42 22.90 44.71
CA LYS A 7 -96.12 22.33 43.36
C LYS A 7 -95.29 23.28 42.51
N ILE A 8 -95.54 24.59 42.62
CA ILE A 8 -94.76 25.57 41.89
C ILE A 8 -93.28 25.59 42.42
N ALA A 9 -93.10 25.61 43.72
CA ALA A 9 -91.77 25.57 44.35
C ALA A 9 -90.98 24.32 44.00
N LEU A 10 -91.65 23.16 44.04
CA LEU A 10 -91.05 21.91 43.62
C LEU A 10 -90.65 21.88 42.08
N GLN A 11 -91.47 22.53 41.29
CA GLN A 11 -91.21 22.61 39.82
C GLN A 11 -90.03 23.58 39.51
N GLU A 12 -89.91 24.68 40.33
CA GLU A 12 -88.79 25.59 40.25
C GLU A 12 -87.47 24.88 40.70
N GLU A 13 -87.52 24.09 41.78
CA GLU A 13 -86.37 23.33 42.31
C GLU A 13 -85.88 22.30 41.22
N TYR A 14 -86.77 21.51 40.66
CA TYR A 14 -86.44 20.59 39.54
C TYR A 14 -85.91 21.34 38.32
N THR A 15 -86.39 22.50 37.99
CA THR A 15 -85.90 23.30 36.87
C THR A 15 -84.46 23.77 37.10
N LEU A 16 -84.14 24.21 38.31
CA LEU A 16 -82.81 24.62 38.75
C LEU A 16 -81.81 23.43 38.70
N GLU A 17 -82.27 22.26 39.18
CA GLU A 17 -81.46 21.06 39.17
C GLU A 17 -81.16 20.61 37.74
N ILE A 18 -82.14 20.62 36.85
CA ILE A 18 -81.96 20.31 35.40
C ILE A 18 -80.97 21.29 34.75
N LEU A 19 -81.10 22.59 35.07
CA LEU A 19 -80.21 23.62 34.56
C LEU A 19 -78.73 23.40 35.07
N ALA A 20 -78.55 23.05 36.34
CA ALA A 20 -77.23 22.71 36.89
C ALA A 20 -76.63 21.46 36.21
N GLN A 21 -77.44 20.42 36.06
CA GLN A 21 -76.99 19.20 35.34
C GLN A 21 -76.65 19.50 33.89
N GLN A 22 -77.39 20.35 33.20
CA GLN A 22 -77.11 20.74 31.81
C GLN A 22 -75.77 21.51 31.67
N ASN A 23 -75.52 22.40 32.64
CA ASN A 23 -74.28 23.14 32.70
C ASN A 23 -73.06 22.18 32.94
N GLU A 24 -73.18 21.24 33.89
CA GLU A 24 -72.18 20.25 34.17
C GLU A 24 -71.90 19.33 32.93
N LEU A 25 -72.98 18.97 32.22
CA LEU A 25 -72.83 18.18 30.97
C LEU A 25 -72.13 18.99 29.94
N ASN A 26 -72.42 20.25 29.69
CA ASN A 26 -71.72 21.11 28.70
C ASN A 26 -70.28 21.32 29.08
N GLU A 27 -69.90 21.46 30.37
CA GLU A 27 -68.50 21.51 30.83
C GLU A 27 -67.78 20.21 30.53
N LYS A 28 -68.37 19.04 30.82
CA LYS A 28 -67.76 17.73 30.53
C LYS A 28 -67.62 17.49 29.02
N GLU A 29 -68.59 17.94 28.23
CA GLU A 29 -68.49 17.86 26.75
C GLU A 29 -67.30 18.73 26.23
N GLY A 30 -67.13 19.94 26.79
CA GLY A 30 -65.98 20.79 26.49
C GLY A 30 -64.66 20.12 26.85
N GLN A 31 -64.55 19.57 28.05
CA GLN A 31 -63.36 18.87 28.51
C GLN A 31 -63.02 17.63 27.66
N LEU A 32 -64.05 16.87 27.30
CA LEU A 32 -63.90 15.70 26.38
C LEU A 32 -63.40 16.13 25.01
N LYS A 33 -63.89 17.23 24.45
CA LYS A 33 -63.43 17.76 23.17
C LYS A 33 -61.95 18.17 23.24
N ASP A 34 -61.54 18.88 24.27
CA ASP A 34 -60.16 19.30 24.47
C ASP A 34 -59.22 18.07 24.62
N GLN A 35 -59.65 17.07 25.41
CA GLN A 35 -58.91 15.82 25.56
C GLN A 35 -58.74 15.06 24.22
N ASN A 36 -59.79 15.01 23.42
CA ASN A 36 -59.74 14.38 22.12
C ASN A 36 -58.79 15.09 21.13
N GLU A 37 -58.75 16.44 21.17
CA GLU A 37 -57.76 17.21 20.39
C GLU A 37 -56.34 16.97 20.87
N GLN A 38 -56.11 16.89 22.17
CA GLN A 38 -54.78 16.55 22.73
C GLN A 38 -54.35 15.13 22.34
N LEU A 39 -55.25 14.15 22.44
CA LEU A 39 -54.99 12.76 22.02
C LEU A 39 -54.62 12.68 20.53
N LYS A 40 -55.34 13.40 19.68
CA LYS A 40 -55.06 13.45 18.24
C LYS A 40 -53.67 14.03 17.95
N THR A 41 -53.31 15.11 18.65
CA THR A 41 -51.96 15.72 18.52
C THR A 41 -50.87 14.79 19.01
N GLN A 42 -51.10 14.03 20.08
CA GLN A 42 -50.16 13.02 20.58
C GLN A 42 -50.00 11.85 19.60
N ASP A 43 -51.08 11.40 18.98
CA ASP A 43 -51.07 10.32 17.99
C ASP A 43 -50.29 10.71 16.74
N GLU A 44 -50.45 11.96 16.26
CA GLU A 44 -49.66 12.50 15.15
C GLU A 44 -48.17 12.55 15.50
N LYS A 45 -47.80 13.01 16.69
CA LYS A 45 -46.38 13.00 17.15
C LYS A 45 -45.79 11.61 17.28
N LEU A 46 -46.56 10.64 17.77
CA LEU A 46 -46.13 9.25 17.86
C LEU A 46 -45.86 8.67 16.48
N LYS A 47 -46.71 8.93 15.51
CA LYS A 47 -46.54 8.50 14.13
C LYS A 47 -45.29 9.10 13.47
N ASP A 48 -45.03 10.39 13.70
CA ASP A 48 -43.81 11.05 13.22
C ASP A 48 -42.54 10.44 13.85
N GLN A 49 -42.61 10.13 15.16
CA GLN A 49 -41.48 9.47 15.85
C GLN A 49 -41.23 8.04 15.37
N GLU A 50 -42.28 7.26 15.09
CA GLU A 50 -42.17 5.94 14.52
C GLU A 50 -41.51 5.98 13.13
N THR A 51 -41.90 6.97 12.31
CA THR A 51 -41.32 7.17 10.99
C THR A 51 -39.83 7.49 11.09
N LEU A 52 -39.45 8.42 11.97
CA LEU A 52 -38.07 8.80 12.19
C LEU A 52 -37.21 7.63 12.72
N LEU A 53 -37.76 6.82 13.64
CA LEU A 53 -37.08 5.63 14.15
C LEU A 53 -36.85 4.60 13.05
N SER A 54 -37.82 4.41 12.15
CA SER A 54 -37.69 3.53 11.00
C SER A 54 -36.58 3.99 10.04
N GLU A 55 -36.52 5.30 9.75
CA GLU A 55 -35.46 5.88 8.91
C GLU A 55 -34.09 5.76 9.55
N LEU A 56 -33.97 6.00 10.86
CA LEU A 56 -32.71 5.84 11.59
C LEU A 56 -32.25 4.38 11.59
N ALA A 57 -33.15 3.43 11.80
CA ALA A 57 -32.84 2.00 11.75
C ALA A 57 -32.33 1.57 10.37
N ALA A 58 -32.94 2.09 9.30
CA ALA A 58 -32.48 1.84 7.92
C ALA A 58 -31.06 2.40 7.68
N LYS A 59 -30.78 3.63 8.13
CA LYS A 59 -29.44 4.24 8.04
C LYS A 59 -28.38 3.47 8.82
N LEU A 60 -28.71 3.03 10.03
CA LEU A 60 -27.78 2.22 10.84
C LEU A 60 -27.41 0.91 10.12
N LYS A 61 -28.39 0.23 9.56
CA LYS A 61 -28.18 -1.00 8.80
C LYS A 61 -27.28 -0.78 7.58
N ASP A 62 -27.48 0.32 6.86
CA ASP A 62 -26.64 0.69 5.70
C ASP A 62 -25.20 1.02 6.12
N GLN A 63 -25.03 1.74 7.23
CA GLN A 63 -23.72 2.03 7.79
C GLN A 63 -22.99 0.77 8.27
N GLU A 64 -23.69 -0.17 8.90
CA GLU A 64 -23.13 -1.46 9.31
C GLU A 64 -22.67 -2.28 8.11
N ALA A 65 -23.43 -2.31 7.02
CA ALA A 65 -23.03 -2.98 5.78
C ALA A 65 -21.78 -2.33 5.17
N THR A 66 -21.75 -0.99 5.11
CA THR A 66 -20.59 -0.23 4.61
C THR A 66 -19.33 -0.49 5.46
N LEU A 67 -19.45 -0.45 6.78
CA LEU A 67 -18.37 -0.76 7.71
C LEU A 67 -17.84 -2.19 7.54
N SER A 68 -18.74 -3.15 7.34
CA SER A 68 -18.35 -4.56 7.08
C SER A 68 -17.54 -4.69 5.79
N THR A 69 -17.96 -4.01 4.72
CA THR A 69 -17.23 -4.00 3.44
C THR A 69 -15.85 -3.34 3.59
N GLN A 70 -15.80 -2.17 4.22
CA GLN A 70 -14.54 -1.46 4.46
C GLN A 70 -13.55 -2.27 5.31
N LYS A 71 -14.06 -3.01 6.30
CA LYS A 71 -13.25 -3.89 7.12
C LYS A 71 -12.66 -5.03 6.31
N ALA A 72 -13.46 -5.67 5.45
CA ALA A 72 -12.97 -6.73 4.56
C ALA A 72 -11.88 -6.22 3.60
N ASP A 73 -12.08 -5.04 2.99
CA ASP A 73 -11.09 -4.40 2.12
C ASP A 73 -9.79 -4.07 2.87
N LEU A 74 -9.90 -3.62 4.12
CA LEU A 74 -8.74 -3.30 4.94
C LEU A 74 -7.96 -4.56 5.34
N ASP A 75 -8.66 -5.63 5.68
CA ASP A 75 -8.05 -6.93 6.01
C ASP A 75 -7.30 -7.50 4.79
N GLU A 76 -7.89 -7.43 3.59
CA GLU A 76 -7.25 -7.85 2.33
C GLU A 76 -5.99 -7.02 2.02
N LYS A 77 -6.08 -5.69 2.09
CA LYS A 77 -4.92 -4.81 1.88
C LYS A 77 -3.82 -5.04 2.91
N THR A 78 -4.19 -5.30 4.16
CA THR A 78 -3.22 -5.60 5.22
C THR A 78 -2.50 -6.93 4.96
N ALA A 79 -3.20 -7.94 4.46
CA ALA A 79 -2.60 -9.22 4.08
C ALA A 79 -1.62 -9.05 2.91
N LEU A 80 -2.03 -8.29 1.87
CA LEU A 80 -1.17 -7.98 0.72
C LEU A 80 0.10 -7.21 1.12
N LEU A 81 -0.04 -6.20 1.98
CA LEU A 81 1.12 -5.45 2.49
C LEU A 81 2.10 -6.33 3.26
N LYS A 82 1.61 -7.27 4.07
CA LYS A 82 2.47 -8.23 4.78
C LYS A 82 3.21 -9.15 3.83
N GLU A 83 2.55 -9.62 2.78
CA GLU A 83 3.18 -10.45 1.76
C GLU A 83 4.27 -9.67 1.02
N GLN A 84 3.98 -8.44 0.58
CA GLN A 84 4.96 -7.57 -0.08
C GLN A 84 6.16 -7.27 0.85
N GLN A 85 5.92 -7.01 2.13
CA GLN A 85 6.99 -6.80 3.10
C GLN A 85 7.88 -8.03 3.22
N ALA A 86 7.31 -9.22 3.29
CA ALA A 86 8.07 -10.47 3.36
C ALA A 86 8.94 -10.68 2.10
N GLN A 87 8.42 -10.35 0.91
CA GLN A 87 9.17 -10.40 -0.35
C GLN A 87 10.34 -9.41 -0.35
N ILE A 88 10.12 -8.19 0.13
CA ILE A 88 11.16 -7.16 0.26
C ILE A 88 12.26 -7.62 1.23
N ASP A 89 11.89 -8.14 2.40
CA ASP A 89 12.83 -8.63 3.40
C ASP A 89 13.66 -9.80 2.85
N GLN A 90 13.06 -10.67 2.05
CA GLN A 90 13.74 -11.75 1.36
C GLN A 90 14.76 -11.22 0.35
N ILE A 91 14.39 -10.25 -0.48
CA ILE A 91 15.30 -9.64 -1.48
C ILE A 91 16.49 -8.96 -0.77
N ILE A 92 16.22 -8.23 0.32
CA ILE A 92 17.29 -7.58 1.12
C ILE A 92 18.23 -8.63 1.71
N GLY A 93 17.68 -9.74 2.22
CA GLY A 93 18.48 -10.84 2.78
C GLY A 93 19.37 -11.48 1.72
N VAL A 94 18.83 -11.82 0.55
CA VAL A 94 19.60 -12.39 -0.58
C VAL A 94 20.70 -11.44 -1.03
N LYS A 95 20.42 -10.14 -1.13
CA LYS A 95 21.43 -9.14 -1.49
C LYS A 95 22.61 -9.12 -0.51
N ALA A 96 22.32 -9.12 0.80
CA ALA A 96 23.36 -9.17 1.82
C ALA A 96 24.20 -10.47 1.73
N ASP A 97 23.56 -11.60 1.43
CA ASP A 97 24.23 -12.88 1.25
C ASP A 97 25.14 -12.89 0.01
N VAL A 98 24.70 -12.31 -1.10
CA VAL A 98 25.51 -12.15 -2.33
C VAL A 98 26.76 -11.31 -2.04
N ILE A 99 26.62 -10.14 -1.40
CA ILE A 99 27.74 -9.27 -1.05
C ILE A 99 28.76 -10.02 -0.15
N LYS A 100 28.23 -10.75 0.83
CA LYS A 100 29.08 -11.56 1.71
C LYS A 100 29.80 -12.69 0.95
N ALA A 101 29.09 -13.38 0.06
CA ALA A 101 29.67 -14.45 -0.77
C ALA A 101 30.76 -13.90 -1.69
N LEU A 102 30.52 -12.77 -2.35
CA LEU A 102 31.52 -12.10 -3.20
C LEU A 102 32.79 -11.78 -2.40
N ARG A 103 32.64 -11.12 -1.25
CA ARG A 103 33.79 -10.79 -0.38
C ARG A 103 34.58 -12.01 0.08
N GLN A 104 33.87 -13.09 0.42
CA GLN A 104 34.52 -14.34 0.82
C GLN A 104 35.27 -15.00 -0.31
N GLU A 105 34.70 -15.05 -1.52
CA GLU A 105 35.34 -15.67 -2.69
C GLU A 105 36.56 -14.83 -3.13
N PHE A 106 36.49 -13.51 -3.16
CA PHE A 106 37.62 -12.66 -3.45
C PHE A 106 38.75 -12.80 -2.40
N ALA A 107 38.38 -12.83 -1.12
CA ALA A 107 39.36 -13.04 -0.04
C ALA A 107 40.08 -14.41 -0.13
N LYS A 108 39.36 -15.50 -0.47
CA LYS A 108 39.92 -16.83 -0.68
C LYS A 108 40.98 -16.85 -1.80
N ASN A 109 40.76 -16.04 -2.84
CA ASN A 109 41.67 -15.95 -3.98
C ASN A 109 42.75 -14.86 -3.78
N ASN A 110 42.85 -14.22 -2.59
CA ASN A 110 43.74 -13.11 -2.29
C ASN A 110 43.61 -11.92 -3.25
N ILE A 111 42.42 -11.68 -3.78
CA ILE A 111 42.13 -10.56 -4.65
C ILE A 111 41.47 -9.45 -3.80
N ASN A 112 42.10 -8.28 -3.81
CA ASN A 112 41.58 -7.11 -3.13
C ASN A 112 40.82 -6.24 -4.12
N VAL A 113 39.50 -6.22 -3.98
CA VAL A 113 38.57 -5.40 -4.79
C VAL A 113 37.64 -4.63 -3.88
N ASP A 114 37.24 -3.46 -4.33
CA ASP A 114 36.22 -2.68 -3.63
C ASP A 114 34.82 -3.13 -4.07
N ILE A 115 34.05 -3.60 -3.10
CA ILE A 115 32.66 -4.02 -3.28
C ILE A 115 31.78 -3.12 -2.45
N ASP A 116 30.94 -2.36 -3.11
CA ASP A 116 29.96 -1.50 -2.45
C ASP A 116 29.04 -2.34 -1.55
N THR A 117 28.92 -1.93 -0.29
CA THR A 117 28.16 -2.67 0.74
C THR A 117 26.65 -2.59 0.57
N GLN A 118 26.19 -1.61 -0.20
CA GLN A 118 24.76 -1.39 -0.40
C GLN A 118 24.28 -1.93 -1.74
N THR A 119 25.09 -1.84 -2.78
CA THR A 119 24.71 -2.25 -4.13
C THR A 119 25.29 -3.61 -4.51
N GLY A 120 26.42 -4.00 -3.95
CA GLY A 120 27.20 -5.15 -4.40
C GLY A 120 28.01 -4.86 -5.67
N ALA A 121 28.02 -3.62 -6.12
CA ALA A 121 28.80 -3.22 -7.29
C ALA A 121 30.30 -3.38 -7.04
N LEU A 122 30.99 -3.87 -8.06
CA LEU A 122 32.44 -4.02 -8.07
C LEU A 122 33.05 -2.82 -8.79
N THR A 123 34.00 -2.15 -8.16
CA THR A 123 34.69 -1.02 -8.75
C THR A 123 36.13 -1.44 -9.12
N LEU A 124 36.50 -1.21 -10.37
CA LEU A 124 37.87 -1.34 -10.86
C LEU A 124 38.37 0.02 -11.32
N GLU A 125 39.61 0.33 -11.00
CA GLU A 125 40.21 1.61 -11.40
C GLU A 125 40.44 1.64 -12.91
N ALA A 126 39.91 2.68 -13.59
CA ALA A 126 40.05 2.85 -15.02
C ALA A 126 41.51 2.91 -15.50
N SER A 127 42.40 3.46 -14.68
CA SER A 127 43.85 3.54 -14.96
C SER A 127 44.54 2.18 -15.01
N VAL A 128 43.94 1.15 -14.42
CA VAL A 128 44.45 -0.24 -14.54
C VAL A 128 43.94 -0.88 -15.82
N LEU A 129 42.73 -0.54 -16.24
CA LEU A 129 42.08 -1.18 -17.41
C LEU A 129 42.46 -0.54 -18.74
N PHE A 130 42.68 0.78 -18.76
CA PHE A 130 42.86 1.57 -19.97
C PHE A 130 44.01 2.57 -19.85
N ASP A 131 44.67 2.80 -20.94
CA ASP A 131 45.58 3.94 -21.04
C ASP A 131 44.83 5.28 -21.04
N TYR A 132 45.56 6.37 -20.80
CA TYR A 132 44.98 7.69 -20.81
C TYR A 132 44.32 8.02 -22.14
N ASP A 133 43.05 8.48 -22.10
CA ASP A 133 42.25 8.85 -23.25
C ASP A 133 41.96 7.68 -24.24
N GLU A 134 42.14 6.45 -23.78
CA GLU A 134 41.90 5.23 -24.57
C GLU A 134 40.70 4.43 -24.02
N ALA A 135 40.08 3.65 -24.91
CA ALA A 135 39.03 2.68 -24.58
C ALA A 135 39.42 1.22 -24.93
N GLU A 136 40.66 1.00 -25.41
CA GLU A 136 41.21 -0.33 -25.64
C GLU A 136 41.77 -0.86 -24.31
N LEU A 137 41.42 -2.10 -23.97
CA LEU A 137 41.93 -2.75 -22.74
C LEU A 137 43.42 -3.02 -22.86
N THR A 138 44.17 -2.60 -21.86
CA THR A 138 45.60 -2.96 -21.71
C THR A 138 45.74 -4.44 -21.39
N GLU A 139 46.93 -5.00 -21.56
CA GLU A 139 47.20 -6.42 -21.20
C GLU A 139 47.10 -6.61 -19.67
N GLU A 140 47.50 -5.62 -18.87
CA GLU A 140 47.34 -5.59 -17.41
C GLU A 140 45.84 -5.54 -17.06
N GLY A 141 45.07 -4.75 -17.79
CA GLY A 141 43.61 -4.66 -17.63
C GLY A 141 42.90 -5.97 -17.91
N LYS A 142 43.25 -6.64 -18.99
CA LYS A 142 42.74 -7.98 -19.33
C LYS A 142 43.06 -9.00 -18.24
N GLN A 143 44.30 -9.02 -17.73
CA GLN A 143 44.69 -9.91 -16.64
C GLN A 143 43.91 -9.61 -15.34
N ALA A 144 43.66 -8.34 -15.02
CA ALA A 144 42.83 -7.96 -13.86
C ALA A 144 41.37 -8.45 -14.03
N LEU A 145 40.79 -8.28 -15.23
CA LEU A 145 39.43 -8.78 -15.54
C LEU A 145 39.36 -10.31 -15.49
N GLU A 146 40.38 -11.05 -15.99
CA GLU A 146 40.44 -12.51 -15.90
C GLU A 146 40.50 -13.04 -14.48
N GLN A 147 41.02 -12.26 -13.54
CA GLN A 147 41.03 -12.65 -12.12
C GLN A 147 39.69 -12.37 -11.45
N VAL A 148 39.02 -11.29 -11.82
CA VAL A 148 37.85 -10.77 -11.12
C VAL A 148 36.54 -11.30 -11.68
N LEU A 149 36.36 -11.25 -13.02
CA LEU A 149 35.10 -11.59 -13.67
C LEU A 149 34.62 -13.03 -13.43
N PRO A 150 35.51 -14.05 -13.44
CA PRO A 150 35.11 -15.43 -13.18
C PRO A 150 34.51 -15.61 -11.76
N ILE A 151 35.07 -14.95 -10.75
CA ILE A 151 34.57 -15.03 -9.39
C ILE A 151 33.21 -14.31 -9.29
N TYR A 152 33.15 -13.10 -9.81
CA TYR A 152 31.93 -12.29 -9.78
C TYR A 152 30.76 -12.99 -10.47
N CYS A 153 30.94 -13.42 -11.71
CA CYS A 153 29.90 -14.13 -12.48
C CYS A 153 29.50 -15.46 -11.84
N LYS A 154 30.45 -16.26 -11.37
CA LYS A 154 30.14 -17.54 -10.71
C LYS A 154 29.31 -17.36 -9.43
N VAL A 155 29.55 -16.31 -8.65
CA VAL A 155 28.75 -16.04 -7.46
C VAL A 155 27.34 -15.59 -7.86
N LEU A 156 27.22 -14.62 -8.76
CA LEU A 156 25.91 -14.08 -9.16
C LEU A 156 25.01 -15.13 -9.83
N LEU A 157 25.58 -16.02 -10.63
CA LEU A 157 24.85 -17.05 -11.38
C LEU A 157 24.59 -18.33 -10.56
N GLN A 158 24.87 -18.35 -9.24
CA GLN A 158 24.46 -19.46 -8.38
C GLN A 158 22.94 -19.57 -8.32
N GLU A 159 22.42 -20.80 -8.24
CA GLU A 159 20.97 -21.05 -8.14
C GLU A 159 20.26 -20.27 -7.05
N ASN A 160 20.94 -20.07 -5.92
CA ASN A 160 20.40 -19.35 -4.78
C ASN A 160 20.20 -17.85 -5.04
N TYR A 161 20.94 -17.26 -5.99
CA TYR A 161 21.01 -15.84 -6.23
C TYR A 161 20.42 -15.40 -7.57
N ARG A 162 20.58 -16.23 -8.61
CA ARG A 162 20.19 -15.88 -9.99
C ARG A 162 18.71 -15.47 -10.13
N ASN A 163 17.80 -16.06 -9.34
CA ASN A 163 16.38 -15.74 -9.41
C ASN A 163 16.04 -14.34 -8.86
N TYR A 164 17.01 -13.70 -8.20
CA TYR A 164 16.90 -12.35 -7.65
C TYR A 164 17.76 -11.35 -8.41
N LEU A 165 18.52 -11.81 -9.41
CA LEU A 165 19.31 -10.98 -10.30
C LEU A 165 18.39 -10.41 -11.38
N ALA A 166 18.28 -9.09 -11.47
CA ALA A 166 17.51 -8.41 -12.50
C ALA A 166 18.36 -8.18 -13.76
N GLU A 167 19.57 -7.64 -13.56
CA GLU A 167 20.49 -7.28 -14.63
C GLU A 167 21.92 -7.17 -14.10
N ILE A 168 22.88 -7.25 -15.00
CA ILE A 168 24.31 -6.98 -14.76
C ILE A 168 24.69 -5.79 -15.64
N ILE A 169 24.99 -4.67 -14.98
CA ILE A 169 25.33 -3.42 -15.66
C ILE A 169 26.85 -3.23 -15.59
N ILE A 170 27.43 -2.85 -16.71
CA ILE A 170 28.84 -2.44 -16.80
C ILE A 170 28.89 -0.94 -17.08
N ASP A 171 29.18 -0.16 -16.06
CA ASP A 171 29.29 1.28 -16.15
C ASP A 171 30.74 1.70 -16.41
N GLY A 172 30.95 2.53 -17.40
CA GLY A 172 32.23 3.18 -17.68
C GLY A 172 32.27 4.58 -17.06
N TYR A 173 33.39 4.94 -16.49
CA TYR A 173 33.62 6.26 -15.90
C TYR A 173 34.84 6.93 -16.54
N THR A 174 34.78 8.27 -16.64
CA THR A 174 35.90 9.13 -16.99
C THR A 174 36.07 10.18 -15.90
N ASP A 175 37.19 10.90 -15.91
CA ASP A 175 37.34 12.10 -15.09
C ASP A 175 36.47 13.26 -15.63
N THR A 176 36.58 14.41 -15.00
CA THR A 176 35.82 15.62 -15.37
C THR A 176 36.60 16.56 -16.32
N ASP A 177 37.81 16.18 -16.73
CA ASP A 177 38.63 16.97 -17.62
C ASP A 177 38.17 16.80 -19.08
N GLY A 178 38.08 17.91 -19.80
CA GLY A 178 37.69 17.92 -21.21
C GLY A 178 36.21 18.17 -21.47
N ASP A 179 35.80 17.85 -22.71
CA ASP A 179 34.43 18.05 -23.17
C ASP A 179 33.47 16.96 -22.67
N TYR A 180 32.31 17.37 -22.17
CA TYR A 180 31.30 16.46 -21.64
C TYR A 180 30.87 15.37 -22.66
N SER A 181 30.63 15.76 -23.90
CA SER A 181 30.15 14.84 -24.93
C SER A 181 31.23 13.81 -25.30
N TYR A 182 32.48 14.24 -25.30
CA TYR A 182 33.61 13.34 -25.50
C TYR A 182 33.77 12.35 -24.33
N ASN A 183 33.72 12.84 -23.10
CA ASN A 183 33.79 11.99 -21.90
C ASN A 183 32.65 10.98 -21.82
N LEU A 184 31.44 11.40 -22.19
CA LEU A 184 30.29 10.49 -22.31
C LEU A 184 30.54 9.40 -23.35
N TYR A 185 31.06 9.75 -24.51
CA TYR A 185 31.42 8.78 -25.57
C TYR A 185 32.51 7.82 -25.07
N LEU A 186 33.59 8.33 -24.46
CA LEU A 186 34.70 7.54 -23.95
C LEU A 186 34.25 6.54 -22.86
N SER A 187 33.39 7.00 -21.94
CA SER A 187 32.84 6.14 -20.89
C SER A 187 32.01 4.96 -21.46
N GLN A 188 31.20 5.23 -22.48
CA GLN A 188 30.43 4.19 -23.16
C GLN A 188 31.34 3.21 -23.95
N GLN A 189 32.39 3.69 -24.59
CA GLN A 189 33.35 2.81 -25.28
C GLN A 189 34.12 1.92 -24.31
N ARG A 190 34.48 2.43 -23.14
CA ARG A 190 35.13 1.66 -22.05
C ARG A 190 34.22 0.57 -21.52
N SER A 191 32.96 0.86 -21.20
CA SER A 191 32.01 -0.15 -20.74
C SER A 191 31.78 -1.23 -21.80
N LEU A 192 31.65 -0.82 -23.06
CA LEU A 192 31.50 -1.77 -24.18
C LEU A 192 32.71 -2.67 -24.33
N ALA A 193 33.94 -2.14 -24.20
CA ALA A 193 35.18 -2.94 -24.30
C ALA A 193 35.24 -4.02 -23.19
N VAL A 194 34.84 -3.67 -21.94
CA VAL A 194 34.78 -4.64 -20.84
C VAL A 194 33.70 -5.68 -21.10
N ALA A 195 32.50 -5.28 -21.56
CA ALA A 195 31.41 -6.20 -21.87
C ALA A 195 31.80 -7.19 -22.98
N GLN A 196 32.40 -6.71 -24.06
CA GLN A 196 32.91 -7.57 -25.16
C GLN A 196 33.97 -8.56 -24.67
N TYR A 197 34.93 -8.09 -23.89
CA TYR A 197 35.97 -8.94 -23.32
C TYR A 197 35.37 -10.01 -22.39
N LEU A 198 34.40 -9.67 -21.54
CA LEU A 198 33.70 -10.64 -20.71
C LEU A 198 33.01 -11.72 -21.54
N LEU A 199 32.34 -11.35 -22.64
CA LEU A 199 31.70 -12.30 -23.56
C LEU A 199 32.70 -13.19 -24.28
N ASP A 200 33.88 -12.67 -24.62
CA ASP A 200 34.94 -13.44 -25.26
C ASP A 200 35.52 -14.50 -24.33
N ILE A 201 35.72 -14.18 -23.07
CA ILE A 201 36.36 -15.08 -22.09
C ILE A 201 35.38 -15.95 -21.31
N GLN A 202 34.06 -15.68 -21.33
CA GLN A 202 33.05 -16.35 -20.48
C GLN A 202 33.11 -17.88 -20.60
N GLY A 203 33.37 -18.41 -21.79
CA GLY A 203 33.49 -19.85 -22.03
C GLY A 203 34.66 -20.54 -21.32
N ASN A 204 35.62 -19.77 -20.79
CA ASN A 204 36.76 -20.31 -20.02
C ASN A 204 36.37 -20.68 -18.58
N PHE A 205 35.26 -20.13 -18.07
CA PHE A 205 34.89 -20.29 -16.65
C PHE A 205 33.42 -20.55 -16.39
N LEU A 206 32.53 -20.37 -17.40
CA LEU A 206 31.11 -20.67 -17.34
C LEU A 206 30.77 -21.86 -18.23
N ASN A 207 29.77 -22.65 -17.84
CA ASN A 207 29.18 -23.64 -18.74
C ASN A 207 28.20 -22.97 -19.72
N ALA A 208 27.69 -23.73 -20.71
CA ALA A 208 26.81 -23.20 -21.75
C ALA A 208 25.55 -22.52 -21.19
N ASP A 209 24.91 -23.13 -20.18
CA ASP A 209 23.71 -22.57 -19.56
C ASP A 209 24.00 -21.26 -18.80
N GLN A 210 25.12 -21.22 -18.07
CA GLN A 210 25.57 -20.03 -17.37
C GLN A 210 25.97 -18.90 -18.32
N SER A 211 26.62 -19.25 -19.45
CA SER A 211 26.96 -18.27 -20.49
C SER A 211 25.72 -17.65 -21.11
N GLN A 212 24.70 -18.47 -21.39
CA GLN A 212 23.44 -17.94 -21.89
C GLN A 212 22.76 -17.02 -20.84
N GLN A 213 22.73 -17.42 -19.57
CA GLN A 213 22.18 -16.60 -18.47
C GLN A 213 22.94 -15.28 -18.32
N LEU A 214 24.28 -15.29 -18.42
CA LEU A 214 25.08 -14.08 -18.40
C LEU A 214 24.66 -13.11 -19.52
N GLN A 215 24.45 -13.60 -20.72
CA GLN A 215 24.01 -12.80 -21.86
C GLN A 215 22.60 -12.25 -21.68
N ASP A 216 21.70 -13.01 -21.05
CA ASP A 216 20.32 -12.59 -20.76
C ASP A 216 20.26 -11.47 -19.71
N TYR A 217 21.22 -11.42 -18.78
CA TYR A 217 21.29 -10.41 -17.70
C TYR A 217 22.19 -9.20 -18.02
N LEU A 218 23.09 -9.32 -19.01
CA LEU A 218 24.05 -8.25 -19.34
C LEU A 218 23.37 -7.13 -20.13
N THR A 219 23.38 -5.91 -19.60
CA THR A 219 22.78 -4.72 -20.20
C THR A 219 23.76 -3.55 -20.27
#